data_e148d1386be7c59f817f7f66df5001bb
#
_entry.id   e148d1386be7c59f817f7f66df5001bb
#
_cell.length_a   1.000
_cell.length_b   1.000
_cell.length_c   1.000
_cell.angle_alpha   90.00
_cell.angle_beta   90.00
_cell.angle_gamma   90.00
#
_symmetry.space_group_name_H-M   'P 1'
#
loop_
_entity.id
_entity.type
_entity.pdbx_description
1 polymer ?
#
loop_
_entity_poly.entity_id
_entity_poly.type
_entity_poly.pdbx_seq_one_letter_code
_entity_poly.pdbx_strand_id
1 'polypeptide(L)'
;MSNQGFLPVCREDMEKLNIKQLDFVYVSGDAYVDHPSFGHAIISRVLVSHGYTVGIIPQPSWKDAEEFKKLGRPKYAFLVSAGNIDSMVNRYTVNKKVRSQDSYSPGGKAGLRPDRATIVYCNRIREAYPGIPMIIGGIEASLRRFAHYDYWDNKVRRSILLDTRANVLIYGMGEKAIIELADALKEGKNLSDTNVDGCCYVRKSLDGMDNYIEIPSCEEVQSDKRKYAEATKTQFDHQDPIRSKALVQKHYDRYLVQNKPMMPLNTKELDAVYALPYMRTWHPMYDEAGGVPAIEEVKFSITNNRGCYGQCNFCALTFHQGRIVQSRSEKSVINEAKKMTWDPDFKGYIHDVGGPTANFYGPGCDKQMETGTCKSKRCLYPKPCPNLKITHKRYLELLRKLRAIPGIKKVFIRSGIRYDYLIADKDDEFFRELLEHHVSGQLKVAPEHISDNVLKHMGKPGRKVYDRFSEKFYRINEELGKKQFLVPYLMSSHPGSTLNDAIELALYIKKHNLHPEQVQDFYPTPFTISTCMFYTGLDPFTMKEVYVPRDMEEKRMQRALLQFRVPDNIPLVIKALKKAGREDLIGYTPDCLVRPLRDEGFKKRNSTPTKRGERKNVSDFRRKKGISKSKR
;
A
#
# COMPACT_ATOMS: atom_id res chain seq x y z
N MET A 1 -31.39 8.87 11.53
CA MET A 1 -31.63 7.44 11.80
C MET A 1 -30.29 6.78 12.05
N SER A 2 -30.03 6.23 13.23
CA SER A 2 -28.78 5.52 13.53
C SER A 2 -28.85 4.14 12.86
N ASN A 3 -28.30 4.01 11.67
CA ASN A 3 -28.15 2.72 10.99
C ASN A 3 -27.08 1.89 11.72
N GLN A 4 -27.48 1.21 12.80
CA GLN A 4 -26.63 0.28 13.55
C GLN A 4 -26.67 -1.10 12.90
N GLY A 5 -26.12 -1.24 11.70
CA GLY A 5 -26.10 -2.50 10.96
C GLY A 5 -25.24 -2.40 9.71
N PHE A 6 -25.09 -3.51 9.01
CA PHE A 6 -24.47 -3.53 7.68
C PHE A 6 -25.34 -2.76 6.68
N LEU A 7 -24.70 -2.18 5.67
CA LEU A 7 -25.40 -1.57 4.54
C LEU A 7 -25.98 -2.66 3.64
N PRO A 8 -27.07 -2.39 2.91
CA PRO A 8 -27.75 -3.36 2.06
C PRO A 8 -26.81 -4.00 1.03
N VAL A 9 -26.86 -5.33 0.92
CA VAL A 9 -26.17 -6.12 -0.11
C VAL A 9 -27.16 -6.91 -1.00
N CYS A 10 -28.45 -6.92 -0.62
CA CYS A 10 -29.53 -7.57 -1.36
C CYS A 10 -30.83 -6.77 -1.22
N ARG A 11 -31.88 -7.20 -1.93
CA ARG A 11 -33.20 -6.53 -1.89
C ARG A 11 -33.89 -6.68 -0.55
N GLU A 12 -33.75 -7.82 0.08
CA GLU A 12 -34.31 -8.12 1.40
C GLU A 12 -33.75 -7.17 2.48
N ASP A 13 -32.48 -6.76 2.36
CA ASP A 13 -31.91 -5.77 3.27
C ASP A 13 -32.48 -4.37 3.02
N MET A 14 -32.74 -4.02 1.76
CA MET A 14 -33.41 -2.76 1.41
C MET A 14 -34.83 -2.72 1.97
N GLU A 15 -35.59 -3.82 1.86
CA GLU A 15 -36.95 -3.94 2.39
C GLU A 15 -37.00 -3.77 3.92
N LYS A 16 -36.09 -4.43 4.65
CA LYS A 16 -35.95 -4.27 6.12
C LYS A 16 -35.68 -2.81 6.53
N LEU A 17 -35.02 -2.05 5.67
CA LEU A 17 -34.72 -0.63 5.91
C LEU A 17 -35.75 0.32 5.29
N ASN A 18 -36.85 -0.20 4.69
CA ASN A 18 -37.85 0.58 3.95
C ASN A 18 -37.26 1.43 2.81
N ILE A 19 -36.22 0.93 2.14
CA ILE A 19 -35.57 1.60 1.01
C ILE A 19 -36.13 1.01 -0.29
N LYS A 20 -36.87 1.82 -1.05
CA LYS A 20 -37.40 1.41 -2.36
C LYS A 20 -36.35 1.52 -3.48
N GLN A 21 -35.51 2.54 -3.42
CA GLN A 21 -34.44 2.81 -4.37
C GLN A 21 -33.26 3.44 -3.63
N LEU A 22 -32.07 2.95 -3.91
CA LEU A 22 -30.81 3.51 -3.38
C LEU A 22 -30.40 4.76 -4.13
N ASP A 23 -29.81 5.72 -3.43
CA ASP A 23 -29.19 6.89 -4.05
C ASP A 23 -27.90 6.48 -4.78
N PHE A 24 -27.10 5.65 -4.16
CA PHE A 24 -25.84 5.14 -4.71
C PHE A 24 -25.72 3.62 -4.52
N VAL A 25 -25.05 2.96 -5.46
CA VAL A 25 -24.63 1.57 -5.34
C VAL A 25 -23.10 1.51 -5.48
N TYR A 26 -22.44 1.00 -4.47
CA TYR A 26 -20.97 0.85 -4.47
C TYR A 26 -20.59 -0.57 -4.93
N VAL A 27 -19.83 -0.67 -6.02
CA VAL A 27 -19.24 -1.92 -6.52
C VAL A 27 -17.78 -2.00 -6.09
N SER A 28 -17.46 -3.00 -5.28
CA SER A 28 -16.11 -3.21 -4.74
C SER A 28 -15.47 -4.49 -5.27
N GLY A 29 -14.18 -4.44 -5.57
CA GLY A 29 -13.39 -5.64 -5.85
C GLY A 29 -13.03 -6.47 -4.61
N ASP A 30 -13.25 -5.93 -3.40
CA ASP A 30 -13.09 -6.64 -2.13
C ASP A 30 -14.42 -7.21 -1.64
N ALA A 31 -14.37 -8.27 -0.84
CA ALA A 31 -15.47 -8.69 0.00
C ALA A 31 -15.88 -7.58 0.96
N TYR A 32 -17.16 -7.57 1.41
CA TYR A 32 -17.65 -6.53 2.30
C TYR A 32 -17.16 -6.71 3.73
N VAL A 33 -16.20 -5.88 4.11
CA VAL A 33 -15.74 -5.66 5.48
C VAL A 33 -16.10 -4.24 5.87
N ASP A 34 -16.96 -4.06 6.85
CA ASP A 34 -17.40 -2.74 7.30
C ASP A 34 -16.46 -2.20 8.40
N HIS A 35 -15.29 -1.75 7.97
CA HIS A 35 -14.23 -1.27 8.85
C HIS A 35 -13.57 0.00 8.28
N PRO A 36 -13.14 0.98 9.11
CA PRO A 36 -12.51 2.24 8.65
C PRO A 36 -11.13 2.07 7.98
N SER A 37 -10.66 0.84 7.79
CA SER A 37 -9.50 0.52 6.94
C SER A 37 -9.88 0.13 5.51
N PHE A 38 -11.17 0.10 5.17
CA PHE A 38 -11.67 -0.28 3.85
C PHE A 38 -12.34 0.91 3.16
N GLY A 39 -11.88 1.23 1.94
CA GLY A 39 -12.35 2.40 1.19
C GLY A 39 -13.85 2.37 0.91
N HIS A 40 -14.41 1.21 0.55
CA HIS A 40 -15.86 1.09 0.31
C HIS A 40 -16.68 1.35 1.59
N ALA A 41 -16.22 0.92 2.75
CA ALA A 41 -16.90 1.19 4.02
C ALA A 41 -16.85 2.69 4.37
N ILE A 42 -15.68 3.32 4.24
CA ILE A 42 -15.52 4.76 4.52
C ILE A 42 -16.46 5.58 3.64
N ILE A 43 -16.34 5.45 2.32
CA ILE A 43 -17.10 6.27 1.37
C ILE A 43 -18.61 6.05 1.54
N SER A 44 -19.05 4.80 1.70
CA SER A 44 -20.47 4.50 1.89
C SER A 44 -21.00 5.06 3.21
N ARG A 45 -20.26 4.91 4.33
CA ARG A 45 -20.66 5.46 5.63
C ARG A 45 -20.65 6.99 5.65
N VAL A 46 -19.70 7.63 4.96
CA VAL A 46 -19.67 9.08 4.80
C VAL A 46 -20.92 9.57 4.05
N LEU A 47 -21.30 8.94 2.93
CA LEU A 47 -22.53 9.26 2.22
C LEU A 47 -23.77 9.08 3.10
N VAL A 48 -23.86 7.96 3.82
CA VAL A 48 -24.99 7.71 4.74
C VAL A 48 -25.09 8.77 5.84
N SER A 49 -23.95 9.23 6.38
CA SER A 49 -23.93 10.28 7.40
C SER A 49 -24.40 11.65 6.87
N HIS A 50 -24.43 11.83 5.55
CA HIS A 50 -24.96 13.01 4.86
C HIS A 50 -26.39 12.81 4.32
N GLY A 51 -27.06 11.72 4.72
CA GLY A 51 -28.47 11.47 4.42
C GLY A 51 -28.74 10.76 3.10
N TYR A 52 -27.72 10.22 2.45
CA TYR A 52 -27.87 9.40 1.25
C TYR A 52 -28.06 7.92 1.61
N THR A 53 -28.81 7.20 0.79
CA THR A 53 -28.96 5.74 0.89
C THR A 53 -27.94 5.05 -0.01
N VAL A 54 -27.18 4.08 0.55
CA VAL A 54 -26.10 3.38 -0.17
C VAL A 54 -26.22 1.88 0.03
N GLY A 55 -26.12 1.13 -1.06
CA GLY A 55 -25.95 -0.33 -1.02
C GLY A 55 -24.59 -0.75 -1.58
N ILE A 56 -24.14 -1.93 -1.23
CA ILE A 56 -22.84 -2.45 -1.63
C ILE A 56 -23.00 -3.74 -2.42
N ILE A 57 -22.40 -3.82 -3.60
CA ILE A 57 -22.21 -5.05 -4.38
C ILE A 57 -20.73 -5.43 -4.23
N PRO A 58 -20.41 -6.33 -3.27
CA PRO A 58 -19.04 -6.71 -3.01
C PRO A 58 -18.63 -7.87 -3.91
N GLN A 59 -17.52 -7.72 -4.57
CA GLN A 59 -16.84 -8.74 -5.38
C GLN A 59 -17.79 -9.52 -6.31
N PRO A 60 -18.57 -8.79 -7.19
CA PRO A 60 -19.55 -9.44 -8.05
C PRO A 60 -18.89 -10.35 -9.09
N SER A 61 -19.58 -11.40 -9.49
CA SER A 61 -19.24 -12.14 -10.70
C SER A 61 -19.26 -11.21 -11.90
N TRP A 62 -18.21 -11.27 -12.70
CA TRP A 62 -18.09 -10.42 -13.91
C TRP A 62 -18.35 -11.17 -15.21
N LYS A 63 -18.86 -12.41 -15.12
CA LYS A 63 -19.16 -13.24 -16.30
C LYS A 63 -20.25 -12.61 -17.15
N ASP A 64 -21.23 -12.02 -16.50
CA ASP A 64 -22.37 -11.32 -17.09
C ASP A 64 -22.72 -10.06 -16.27
N ALA A 65 -23.83 -9.42 -16.57
CA ALA A 65 -24.28 -8.20 -15.92
C ALA A 65 -25.29 -8.44 -14.76
N GLU A 66 -25.68 -9.68 -14.46
CA GLU A 66 -26.78 -9.97 -13.54
C GLU A 66 -26.49 -9.57 -12.09
N GLU A 67 -25.30 -9.87 -11.60
CA GLU A 67 -24.89 -9.47 -10.24
C GLU A 67 -24.94 -7.95 -10.03
N PHE A 68 -24.76 -7.16 -11.10
CA PHE A 68 -24.80 -5.70 -11.05
C PHE A 68 -26.22 -5.14 -10.98
N LYS A 69 -27.23 -5.97 -11.25
CA LYS A 69 -28.66 -5.62 -11.15
C LYS A 69 -29.26 -5.93 -9.77
N LYS A 70 -28.55 -6.63 -8.91
CA LYS A 70 -29.01 -7.18 -7.64
C LYS A 70 -29.70 -6.16 -6.74
N LEU A 71 -29.17 -4.93 -6.64
CA LEU A 71 -29.73 -3.84 -5.84
C LEU A 71 -30.62 -2.89 -6.64
N GLY A 72 -30.82 -3.15 -7.93
CA GLY A 72 -31.57 -2.26 -8.81
C GLY A 72 -30.74 -1.06 -9.30
N ARG A 73 -31.39 -0.22 -10.11
CA ARG A 73 -30.80 1.03 -10.63
C ARG A 73 -30.72 2.07 -9.51
N PRO A 74 -29.55 2.61 -9.18
CA PRO A 74 -29.43 3.71 -8.23
C PRO A 74 -30.06 4.99 -8.80
N LYS A 75 -30.48 5.88 -7.92
CA LYS A 75 -31.05 7.17 -8.29
C LYS A 75 -30.02 8.07 -8.95
N TYR A 76 -28.80 8.12 -8.42
CA TYR A 76 -27.75 9.03 -8.85
C TYR A 76 -26.63 8.36 -9.62
N ALA A 77 -25.87 7.45 -8.99
CA ALA A 77 -24.69 6.89 -9.65
C ALA A 77 -24.27 5.53 -9.05
N PHE A 78 -23.49 4.78 -9.84
CA PHE A 78 -22.63 3.73 -9.31
C PHE A 78 -21.28 4.30 -8.89
N LEU A 79 -20.77 3.83 -7.76
CA LEU A 79 -19.40 4.06 -7.27
C LEU A 79 -18.60 2.78 -7.49
N VAL A 80 -17.41 2.88 -8.08
CA VAL A 80 -16.67 1.68 -8.48
C VAL A 80 -15.22 1.76 -8.03
N SER A 81 -14.73 0.72 -7.36
CA SER A 81 -13.31 0.55 -7.04
C SER A 81 -12.85 -0.90 -7.21
N ALA A 82 -11.56 -1.07 -7.44
CA ALA A 82 -10.93 -2.40 -7.43
C ALA A 82 -10.75 -3.01 -6.02
N GLY A 83 -11.08 -2.26 -4.97
CA GLY A 83 -10.84 -2.61 -3.58
C GLY A 83 -9.66 -1.85 -2.96
N ASN A 84 -9.17 -2.32 -1.81
CA ASN A 84 -8.07 -1.72 -1.06
C ASN A 84 -6.71 -1.81 -1.77
N ILE A 85 -6.55 -2.81 -2.63
CA ILE A 85 -5.33 -3.03 -3.42
C ILE A 85 -5.69 -2.99 -4.91
N ASP A 86 -4.74 -2.53 -5.71
CA ASP A 86 -4.78 -2.64 -7.17
C ASP A 86 -5.00 -4.09 -7.60
N SER A 87 -5.96 -4.35 -8.50
CA SER A 87 -6.37 -5.70 -8.91
C SER A 87 -5.22 -6.52 -9.50
N MET A 88 -4.36 -5.87 -10.29
CA MET A 88 -3.21 -6.52 -10.91
C MET A 88 -2.12 -6.84 -9.89
N VAL A 89 -1.86 -5.91 -8.95
CA VAL A 89 -0.90 -6.09 -7.84
C VAL A 89 -1.39 -7.18 -6.89
N ASN A 90 -2.69 -7.25 -6.64
CA ASN A 90 -3.27 -8.28 -5.79
C ASN A 90 -3.17 -9.68 -6.41
N ARG A 91 -3.45 -9.79 -7.71
CA ARG A 91 -3.50 -11.09 -8.40
C ARG A 91 -2.13 -11.64 -8.77
N TYR A 92 -1.17 -10.80 -9.13
CA TYR A 92 0.11 -11.23 -9.68
C TYR A 92 1.30 -10.87 -8.79
N THR A 93 2.29 -11.76 -8.78
CA THR A 93 3.63 -11.41 -8.28
C THR A 93 4.36 -10.54 -9.30
N VAL A 94 5.52 -9.96 -8.89
CA VAL A 94 6.39 -9.20 -9.82
C VAL A 94 6.88 -10.04 -11.00
N ASN A 95 6.99 -11.35 -10.83
CA ASN A 95 7.34 -12.30 -11.90
C ASN A 95 6.12 -12.75 -12.73
N LYS A 96 5.01 -12.00 -12.65
CA LYS A 96 3.74 -12.24 -13.36
C LYS A 96 3.11 -13.62 -13.07
N LYS A 97 3.48 -14.26 -11.97
CA LYS A 97 2.83 -15.50 -11.51
C LYS A 97 1.56 -15.17 -10.75
N VAL A 98 0.49 -15.91 -11.02
CA VAL A 98 -0.78 -15.80 -10.30
C VAL A 98 -0.58 -16.18 -8.83
N ARG A 99 -1.11 -15.39 -7.90
CA ARG A 99 -1.14 -15.72 -6.48
C ARG A 99 -2.23 -16.74 -6.19
N SER A 100 -1.96 -17.63 -5.25
CA SER A 100 -2.89 -18.68 -4.80
C SER A 100 -3.90 -18.20 -3.75
N GLN A 101 -3.69 -17.02 -3.17
CA GLN A 101 -4.53 -16.45 -2.11
C GLN A 101 -4.84 -14.99 -2.37
N ASP A 102 -6.02 -14.55 -1.91
CA ASP A 102 -6.46 -13.16 -1.86
C ASP A 102 -7.07 -12.88 -0.47
N SER A 103 -6.35 -12.22 0.40
CA SER A 103 -6.81 -11.92 1.77
C SER A 103 -8.07 -11.04 1.81
N TYR A 104 -8.41 -10.36 0.74
CA TYR A 104 -9.61 -9.52 0.63
C TYR A 104 -10.82 -10.25 0.06
N SER A 105 -10.70 -11.54 -0.15
CA SER A 105 -11.78 -12.40 -0.65
C SER A 105 -12.26 -13.37 0.44
N PRO A 106 -13.52 -13.88 0.35
CA PRO A 106 -14.05 -14.85 1.29
C PRO A 106 -13.15 -16.08 1.41
N GLY A 107 -12.81 -16.48 2.64
CA GLY A 107 -11.91 -17.58 2.93
C GLY A 107 -10.52 -17.46 2.32
N GLY A 108 -10.10 -16.26 1.89
CA GLY A 108 -8.81 -16.06 1.24
C GLY A 108 -8.72 -16.61 -0.20
N LYS A 109 -9.85 -16.91 -0.84
CA LYS A 109 -9.92 -17.54 -2.16
C LYS A 109 -9.48 -16.59 -3.26
N ALA A 110 -8.41 -16.94 -3.98
CA ALA A 110 -7.95 -16.18 -5.14
C ALA A 110 -8.88 -16.34 -6.36
N GLY A 111 -8.84 -15.36 -7.27
CA GLY A 111 -9.51 -15.43 -8.57
C GLY A 111 -10.96 -14.95 -8.59
N LEU A 112 -11.49 -14.42 -7.48
CA LEU A 112 -12.83 -13.83 -7.41
C LEU A 112 -12.87 -12.38 -7.92
N ARG A 113 -11.73 -11.75 -8.12
CA ARG A 113 -11.57 -10.41 -8.66
C ARG A 113 -11.03 -10.49 -10.09
N PRO A 114 -11.61 -9.76 -11.07
CA PRO A 114 -11.06 -9.72 -12.43
C PRO A 114 -9.76 -8.91 -12.50
N ASP A 115 -8.98 -9.16 -13.54
CA ASP A 115 -7.88 -8.28 -13.94
C ASP A 115 -8.44 -6.91 -14.33
N ARG A 116 -7.76 -5.83 -13.89
CA ARG A 116 -8.21 -4.45 -14.13
C ARG A 116 -9.68 -4.25 -13.73
N ALA A 117 -9.98 -4.63 -12.49
CA ALA A 117 -11.34 -4.78 -11.96
C ALA A 117 -12.20 -3.53 -12.18
N THR A 118 -11.66 -2.33 -12.01
CA THR A 118 -12.40 -1.08 -12.24
C THR A 118 -12.95 -0.99 -13.67
N ILE A 119 -12.15 -1.39 -14.67
CA ILE A 119 -12.58 -1.36 -16.09
C ILE A 119 -13.67 -2.40 -16.35
N VAL A 120 -13.46 -3.62 -15.85
CA VAL A 120 -14.41 -4.72 -16.06
C VAL A 120 -15.76 -4.40 -15.41
N TYR A 121 -15.75 -3.92 -14.17
CA TYR A 121 -16.99 -3.57 -13.46
C TYR A 121 -17.75 -2.42 -14.15
N CYS A 122 -17.06 -1.38 -14.59
CA CYS A 122 -17.71 -0.30 -15.34
C CYS A 122 -18.35 -0.78 -16.65
N ASN A 123 -17.74 -1.74 -17.35
CA ASN A 123 -18.33 -2.32 -18.54
C ASN A 123 -19.61 -3.12 -18.22
N ARG A 124 -19.60 -3.93 -17.14
CA ARG A 124 -20.78 -4.68 -16.70
C ARG A 124 -21.92 -3.78 -16.21
N ILE A 125 -21.60 -2.71 -15.49
CA ILE A 125 -22.59 -1.70 -15.07
C ILE A 125 -23.25 -1.05 -16.30
N ARG A 126 -22.46 -0.71 -17.32
CA ARG A 126 -22.99 -0.09 -18.55
C ARG A 126 -23.89 -1.04 -19.33
N GLU A 127 -23.55 -2.33 -19.33
CA GLU A 127 -24.38 -3.39 -19.91
C GLU A 127 -25.70 -3.54 -19.12
N ALA A 128 -25.64 -3.54 -17.77
CA ALA A 128 -26.82 -3.64 -16.91
C ALA A 128 -27.73 -2.40 -17.01
N TYR A 129 -27.13 -1.20 -17.03
CA TYR A 129 -27.84 0.08 -16.97
C TYR A 129 -27.20 1.12 -17.91
N PRO A 130 -27.54 1.09 -19.21
CA PRO A 130 -27.05 2.07 -20.16
C PRO A 130 -27.32 3.51 -19.70
N GLY A 131 -26.29 4.36 -19.80
CA GLY A 131 -26.41 5.78 -19.50
C GLY A 131 -26.40 6.15 -18.00
N ILE A 132 -26.30 5.19 -17.07
CA ILE A 132 -26.19 5.52 -15.63
C ILE A 132 -24.84 6.22 -15.35
N PRO A 133 -24.82 7.29 -14.53
CA PRO A 133 -23.57 7.89 -14.11
C PRO A 133 -22.69 6.91 -13.30
N MET A 134 -21.38 6.97 -13.52
CA MET A 134 -20.39 6.19 -12.81
C MET A 134 -19.28 7.09 -12.28
N ILE A 135 -18.93 6.92 -11.00
CA ILE A 135 -17.81 7.56 -10.33
C ILE A 135 -16.82 6.48 -9.95
N ILE A 136 -15.61 6.54 -10.47
CA ILE A 136 -14.55 5.58 -10.13
C ILE A 136 -13.58 6.17 -9.12
N GLY A 137 -12.99 5.32 -8.28
CA GLY A 137 -12.04 5.75 -7.25
C GLY A 137 -11.16 4.61 -6.72
N GLY A 138 -10.55 4.84 -5.58
CA GLY A 138 -9.61 3.91 -4.95
C GLY A 138 -8.21 3.96 -5.58
N ILE A 139 -7.30 3.12 -5.06
CA ILE A 139 -5.88 3.19 -5.43
C ILE A 139 -5.63 2.85 -6.90
N GLU A 140 -6.33 1.87 -7.46
CA GLU A 140 -6.18 1.48 -8.87
C GLU A 140 -6.50 2.63 -9.82
N ALA A 141 -7.62 3.31 -9.60
CA ALA A 141 -8.03 4.46 -10.41
C ALA A 141 -7.09 5.66 -10.18
N SER A 142 -6.76 5.97 -8.93
CA SER A 142 -5.86 7.08 -8.58
C SER A 142 -4.50 6.99 -9.28
N LEU A 143 -3.92 5.80 -9.34
CA LEU A 143 -2.58 5.60 -9.92
C LEU A 143 -2.59 5.48 -11.45
N ARG A 144 -3.75 5.34 -12.07
CA ARG A 144 -3.92 5.22 -13.52
C ARG A 144 -4.71 6.38 -14.15
N ARG A 145 -4.80 7.50 -13.43
CA ARG A 145 -5.59 8.66 -13.88
C ARG A 145 -5.05 9.36 -15.11
N PHE A 146 -3.73 9.33 -15.32
CA PHE A 146 -3.07 9.79 -16.56
C PHE A 146 -2.65 8.63 -17.45
N ALA A 147 -2.07 8.94 -18.61
CA ALA A 147 -1.32 7.94 -19.37
C ALA A 147 -0.21 7.37 -18.48
N HIS A 148 -0.14 6.05 -18.39
CA HIS A 148 0.71 5.37 -17.41
C HIS A 148 1.34 4.10 -18.00
N TYR A 149 2.57 3.79 -17.55
CA TYR A 149 3.19 2.52 -17.88
C TYR A 149 2.50 1.36 -17.17
N ASP A 150 2.02 0.41 -17.96
CA ASP A 150 1.45 -0.86 -17.49
C ASP A 150 2.52 -1.94 -17.55
N TYR A 151 2.90 -2.46 -16.38
CA TYR A 151 3.98 -3.46 -16.24
C TYR A 151 3.62 -4.80 -16.90
N TRP A 152 2.34 -5.20 -16.88
CA TRP A 152 1.90 -6.49 -17.42
C TRP A 152 1.87 -6.51 -18.93
N ASP A 153 1.38 -5.43 -19.55
CA ASP A 153 1.36 -5.25 -21.00
C ASP A 153 2.70 -4.70 -21.55
N ASN A 154 3.60 -4.24 -20.65
CA ASN A 154 4.88 -3.58 -21.00
C ASN A 154 4.71 -2.41 -21.99
N LYS A 155 3.68 -1.62 -21.81
CA LYS A 155 3.37 -0.45 -22.66
C LYS A 155 2.75 0.68 -21.85
N VAL A 156 2.76 1.88 -22.42
CA VAL A 156 2.01 3.01 -21.86
C VAL A 156 0.55 2.89 -22.31
N ARG A 157 -0.36 2.84 -21.34
CA ARG A 157 -1.80 2.86 -21.54
C ARG A 157 -2.34 4.26 -21.32
N ARG A 158 -3.46 4.57 -21.96
CA ARG A 158 -4.20 5.81 -21.71
C ARG A 158 -4.81 5.84 -20.31
N SER A 159 -5.37 6.98 -19.91
CA SER A 159 -6.07 7.12 -18.63
C SER A 159 -7.17 6.07 -18.44
N ILE A 160 -7.26 5.53 -17.22
CA ILE A 160 -8.31 4.59 -16.83
C ILE A 160 -9.72 5.22 -16.94
N LEU A 161 -9.83 6.54 -16.80
CA LEU A 161 -11.10 7.24 -16.96
C LEU A 161 -11.65 7.13 -18.39
N LEU A 162 -10.75 7.13 -19.39
CA LEU A 162 -11.10 6.90 -20.79
C LEU A 162 -11.41 5.43 -21.07
N ASP A 163 -10.69 4.50 -20.42
CA ASP A 163 -10.94 3.06 -20.59
C ASP A 163 -12.28 2.65 -19.97
N THR A 164 -12.61 3.20 -18.81
CA THR A 164 -13.88 2.93 -18.11
C THR A 164 -15.06 3.68 -18.70
N ARG A 165 -14.83 4.80 -19.39
CA ARG A 165 -15.86 5.76 -19.80
C ARG A 165 -16.75 6.19 -18.64
N ALA A 166 -16.20 6.23 -17.41
CA ALA A 166 -16.89 6.78 -16.25
C ALA A 166 -16.97 8.32 -16.36
N ASN A 167 -17.88 8.92 -15.61
CA ASN A 167 -18.10 10.36 -15.67
C ASN A 167 -17.02 11.13 -14.91
N VAL A 168 -16.60 10.60 -13.75
CA VAL A 168 -15.61 11.23 -12.86
C VAL A 168 -14.71 10.17 -12.25
N LEU A 169 -13.44 10.52 -12.05
CA LEU A 169 -12.50 9.76 -11.26
C LEU A 169 -12.12 10.58 -10.03
N ILE A 170 -12.39 10.05 -8.84
CA ILE A 170 -11.89 10.61 -7.57
C ILE A 170 -10.51 10.00 -7.30
N TYR A 171 -9.49 10.83 -7.16
CA TYR A 171 -8.15 10.38 -6.79
C TYR A 171 -7.79 10.83 -5.38
N GLY A 172 -6.93 10.06 -4.72
CA GLY A 172 -6.55 10.33 -3.35
C GLY A 172 -7.63 9.93 -2.35
N MET A 173 -7.74 10.69 -1.27
CA MET A 173 -8.73 10.48 -0.20
C MET A 173 -10.04 11.16 -0.59
N GLY A 174 -11.09 10.38 -0.79
CA GLY A 174 -12.29 10.81 -1.51
C GLY A 174 -13.44 11.34 -0.64
N GLU A 175 -13.29 11.44 0.68
CA GLU A 175 -14.40 11.73 1.61
C GLU A 175 -15.10 13.07 1.31
N LYS A 176 -14.34 14.14 1.03
CA LYS A 176 -14.92 15.46 0.69
C LYS A 176 -15.46 15.46 -0.75
N ALA A 177 -14.66 14.97 -1.68
CA ALA A 177 -15.04 14.99 -3.09
C ALA A 177 -16.33 14.22 -3.37
N ILE A 178 -16.54 13.07 -2.71
CA ILE A 178 -17.77 12.29 -2.92
C ILE A 178 -19.02 13.02 -2.44
N ILE A 179 -18.93 13.82 -1.37
CA ILE A 179 -20.09 14.61 -0.89
C ILE A 179 -20.39 15.75 -1.85
N GLU A 180 -19.36 16.50 -2.31
CA GLU A 180 -19.57 17.57 -3.29
C GLU A 180 -20.18 17.04 -4.59
N LEU A 181 -19.76 15.86 -5.07
CA LEU A 181 -20.34 15.22 -6.26
C LEU A 181 -21.77 14.71 -6.00
N ALA A 182 -22.05 14.16 -4.79
CA ALA A 182 -23.36 13.69 -4.44
C ALA A 182 -24.39 14.84 -4.34
N ASP A 183 -23.98 15.96 -3.74
CA ASP A 183 -24.81 17.16 -3.64
C ASP A 183 -25.06 17.77 -5.03
N ALA A 184 -24.06 17.79 -5.90
CA ALA A 184 -24.23 18.23 -7.29
C ALA A 184 -25.24 17.37 -8.07
N LEU A 185 -25.17 16.04 -7.91
CA LEU A 185 -26.13 15.12 -8.52
C LEU A 185 -27.56 15.31 -7.95
N LYS A 186 -27.68 15.57 -6.65
CA LYS A 186 -28.96 15.86 -6.00
C LYS A 186 -29.58 17.16 -6.52
N GLU A 187 -28.75 18.15 -6.83
CA GLU A 187 -29.15 19.41 -7.46
C GLU A 187 -29.45 19.27 -8.98
N GLY A 188 -29.30 18.08 -9.55
CA GLY A 188 -29.54 17.82 -10.98
C GLY A 188 -28.40 18.28 -11.90
N LYS A 189 -27.23 18.62 -11.35
CA LYS A 189 -26.05 19.02 -12.15
C LYS A 189 -25.45 17.81 -12.85
N ASN A 190 -24.92 18.08 -14.05
CA ASN A 190 -24.17 17.06 -14.79
C ASN A 190 -22.76 16.92 -14.18
N LEU A 191 -22.30 15.71 -13.91
CA LEU A 191 -20.97 15.47 -13.33
C LEU A 191 -19.83 16.04 -14.18
N SER A 192 -19.98 16.08 -15.51
CA SER A 192 -18.99 16.69 -16.42
C SER A 192 -18.81 18.19 -16.21
N ASP A 193 -19.82 18.86 -15.66
CA ASP A 193 -19.84 20.31 -15.50
C ASP A 193 -19.45 20.75 -14.07
N THR A 194 -19.22 19.77 -13.19
CA THR A 194 -18.69 20.02 -11.84
C THR A 194 -17.18 20.29 -11.90
N ASN A 195 -16.68 21.05 -10.93
CA ASN A 195 -15.25 21.39 -10.85
C ASN A 195 -14.71 21.07 -9.44
N VAL A 196 -14.89 19.82 -9.02
CA VAL A 196 -14.52 19.35 -7.68
C VAL A 196 -13.03 19.06 -7.59
N ASP A 197 -12.37 19.58 -6.56
CA ASP A 197 -10.97 19.26 -6.26
C ASP A 197 -10.81 17.74 -5.97
N GLY A 198 -9.64 17.19 -6.26
CA GLY A 198 -9.40 15.75 -6.10
C GLY A 198 -10.08 14.87 -7.16
N CYS A 199 -10.62 15.48 -8.23
CA CYS A 199 -11.29 14.77 -9.32
C CYS A 199 -10.59 14.93 -10.67
N CYS A 200 -10.84 13.95 -11.54
CA CYS A 200 -10.49 14.01 -12.95
C CYS A 200 -11.73 13.88 -13.83
N TYR A 201 -11.74 14.61 -14.94
CA TYR A 201 -12.81 14.69 -15.92
C TYR A 201 -12.27 14.50 -17.33
N VAL A 202 -13.12 14.05 -18.25
CA VAL A 202 -12.81 14.04 -19.69
C VAL A 202 -13.61 15.15 -20.38
N ARG A 203 -12.91 16.02 -21.11
CA ARG A 203 -13.51 17.14 -21.86
C ARG A 203 -13.23 17.01 -23.36
N LYS A 204 -14.11 17.55 -24.19
CA LYS A 204 -13.93 17.64 -25.65
C LYS A 204 -13.08 18.86 -26.03
N SER A 205 -13.23 19.95 -25.28
CA SER A 205 -12.48 21.19 -25.47
C SER A 205 -12.04 21.75 -24.11
N LEU A 206 -11.10 22.68 -24.13
CA LEU A 206 -10.63 23.42 -22.97
C LEU A 206 -11.23 24.84 -22.87
N ASP A 207 -12.23 25.13 -23.71
CA ASP A 207 -12.90 26.41 -23.71
C ASP A 207 -13.47 26.73 -22.33
N GLY A 208 -13.23 27.96 -21.85
CA GLY A 208 -13.63 28.42 -20.52
C GLY A 208 -12.79 27.86 -19.37
N MET A 209 -11.68 27.17 -19.63
CA MET A 209 -10.70 26.78 -18.63
C MET A 209 -9.51 27.73 -18.60
N ASP A 210 -9.31 28.35 -17.45
CA ASP A 210 -8.14 29.19 -17.19
C ASP A 210 -7.22 28.51 -16.15
N ASN A 211 -5.94 28.92 -16.17
CA ASN A 211 -4.96 28.61 -15.12
C ASN A 211 -4.67 27.10 -14.93
N TYR A 212 -4.49 26.36 -16.04
CA TYR A 212 -4.04 24.96 -16.03
C TYR A 212 -2.60 24.81 -16.54
N ILE A 213 -2.05 23.63 -16.43
CA ILE A 213 -0.77 23.22 -17.01
C ILE A 213 -1.03 22.04 -17.92
N GLU A 214 -0.67 22.20 -19.18
CA GLU A 214 -0.68 21.09 -20.12
C GLU A 214 0.61 20.27 -19.97
N ILE A 215 0.45 18.96 -19.86
CA ILE A 215 1.56 18.00 -19.82
C ILE A 215 1.63 17.26 -21.15
N PRO A 216 2.76 16.64 -21.50
CA PRO A 216 2.89 15.85 -22.72
C PRO A 216 1.69 14.91 -22.94
N SER A 217 1.17 14.89 -24.16
CA SER A 217 0.01 14.10 -24.55
C SER A 217 0.21 12.61 -24.36
N CYS A 218 -0.87 11.84 -24.42
CA CYS A 218 -0.81 10.39 -24.35
C CYS A 218 0.08 9.80 -25.44
N GLU A 219 -0.05 10.31 -26.66
CA GLU A 219 0.71 9.89 -27.83
C GLU A 219 2.20 10.20 -27.70
N GLU A 220 2.53 11.39 -27.20
CA GLU A 220 3.91 11.78 -26.94
C GLU A 220 4.56 10.89 -25.88
N VAL A 221 3.88 10.63 -24.74
CA VAL A 221 4.44 9.78 -23.68
C VAL A 221 4.47 8.29 -24.07
N GLN A 222 3.70 7.87 -25.08
CA GLN A 222 3.77 6.53 -25.65
C GLN A 222 4.98 6.34 -26.56
N SER A 223 5.35 7.38 -27.30
CA SER A 223 6.40 7.33 -28.32
C SER A 223 7.77 7.78 -27.80
N ASP A 224 7.80 8.69 -26.81
CA ASP A 224 9.02 9.30 -26.27
C ASP A 224 9.15 9.13 -24.76
N LYS A 225 10.19 8.40 -24.36
CA LYS A 225 10.51 8.15 -22.95
C LYS A 225 10.89 9.42 -22.17
N ARG A 226 11.50 10.42 -22.84
CA ARG A 226 11.84 11.71 -22.22
C ARG A 226 10.55 12.49 -21.92
N LYS A 227 9.60 12.49 -22.85
CA LYS A 227 8.27 13.08 -22.63
C LYS A 227 7.50 12.41 -21.48
N TYR A 228 7.64 11.09 -21.35
CA TYR A 228 7.09 10.37 -20.20
C TYR A 228 7.72 10.84 -18.88
N ALA A 229 9.06 11.02 -18.83
CA ALA A 229 9.75 11.51 -17.64
C ALA A 229 9.36 12.96 -17.29
N GLU A 230 9.23 13.85 -18.30
CA GLU A 230 8.75 15.23 -18.15
C GLU A 230 7.33 15.27 -17.56
N ALA A 231 6.41 14.48 -18.11
CA ALA A 231 5.04 14.35 -17.62
C ALA A 231 5.02 13.87 -16.17
N THR A 232 5.82 12.83 -15.83
CA THR A 232 5.92 12.29 -14.46
C THR A 232 6.44 13.36 -13.48
N LYS A 233 7.45 14.12 -13.86
CA LYS A 233 7.98 15.21 -13.03
C LYS A 233 6.93 16.26 -12.76
N THR A 234 6.22 16.71 -13.78
CA THR A 234 5.16 17.72 -13.64
C THR A 234 4.02 17.22 -12.75
N GLN A 235 3.59 15.97 -12.93
CA GLN A 235 2.61 15.32 -12.06
C GLN A 235 3.08 15.25 -10.60
N PHE A 236 4.36 14.95 -10.36
CA PHE A 236 4.94 14.93 -9.02
C PHE A 236 4.96 16.32 -8.37
N ASP A 237 5.34 17.36 -9.11
CA ASP A 237 5.42 18.74 -8.63
C ASP A 237 4.04 19.31 -8.27
N HIS A 238 2.97 18.76 -8.85
CA HIS A 238 1.59 19.19 -8.66
C HIS A 238 0.73 18.23 -7.81
N GLN A 239 1.34 17.65 -6.75
CA GLN A 239 0.66 16.83 -5.72
C GLN A 239 0.26 17.64 -4.49
N ASP A 240 0.17 18.95 -4.61
CA ASP A 240 -0.08 19.85 -3.49
C ASP A 240 -1.49 20.47 -3.57
N PRO A 241 -2.30 20.41 -2.52
CA PRO A 241 -3.68 20.90 -2.57
C PRO A 241 -3.79 22.44 -2.55
N ILE A 242 -2.72 23.14 -2.19
CA ILE A 242 -2.75 24.61 -2.02
C ILE A 242 -2.23 25.31 -3.27
N ARG A 243 -1.06 24.89 -3.80
CA ARG A 243 -0.35 25.60 -4.87
C ARG A 243 -0.48 24.95 -6.24
N SER A 244 -1.02 23.74 -6.31
CA SER A 244 -1.16 23.06 -7.59
C SER A 244 -2.22 23.73 -8.46
N LYS A 245 -1.96 23.72 -9.75
CA LYS A 245 -2.93 24.03 -10.79
C LYS A 245 -3.55 22.75 -11.30
N ALA A 246 -4.64 22.86 -12.02
CA ALA A 246 -5.17 21.77 -12.80
C ALA A 246 -4.11 21.28 -13.81
N LEU A 247 -4.03 19.97 -14.01
CA LEU A 247 -3.17 19.37 -15.03
C LEU A 247 -4.06 18.85 -16.18
N VAL A 248 -3.65 19.14 -17.39
CA VAL A 248 -4.35 18.70 -18.60
C VAL A 248 -3.45 17.78 -19.41
N GLN A 249 -3.95 16.61 -19.80
CA GLN A 249 -3.28 15.71 -20.72
C GLN A 249 -4.19 15.43 -21.91
N LYS A 250 -3.72 15.73 -23.13
CA LYS A 250 -4.43 15.39 -24.35
C LYS A 250 -4.36 13.88 -24.60
N HIS A 251 -5.49 13.28 -24.94
CA HIS A 251 -5.65 11.89 -25.32
C HIS A 251 -6.42 11.84 -26.65
N TYR A 252 -5.74 11.80 -27.76
CA TYR A 252 -6.32 11.85 -29.11
C TYR A 252 -7.23 13.07 -29.31
N ASP A 253 -8.55 12.87 -29.39
CA ASP A 253 -9.59 13.89 -29.56
C ASP A 253 -10.18 14.41 -28.24
N ARG A 254 -9.63 14.03 -27.10
CA ARG A 254 -10.13 14.35 -25.76
C ARG A 254 -9.05 14.93 -24.88
N TYR A 255 -9.47 15.64 -23.85
CA TYR A 255 -8.62 16.16 -22.79
C TYR A 255 -8.99 15.52 -21.45
N LEU A 256 -8.02 14.87 -20.82
CA LEU A 256 -8.11 14.53 -19.41
C LEU A 256 -7.73 15.76 -18.58
N VAL A 257 -8.63 16.21 -17.74
CA VAL A 257 -8.42 17.31 -16.82
C VAL A 257 -8.35 16.76 -15.40
N GLN A 258 -7.23 16.90 -14.73
CA GLN A 258 -7.11 16.65 -13.30
C GLN A 258 -7.16 17.98 -12.56
N ASN A 259 -8.17 18.19 -11.74
CA ASN A 259 -8.18 19.31 -10.81
C ASN A 259 -7.09 19.17 -9.77
N LYS A 260 -6.76 20.25 -9.02
CA LYS A 260 -5.80 20.14 -7.92
C LYS A 260 -6.24 19.12 -6.88
N PRO A 261 -5.32 18.55 -6.09
CA PRO A 261 -5.69 17.63 -5.00
C PRO A 261 -6.68 18.27 -4.02
N MET A 262 -7.61 17.47 -3.52
CA MET A 262 -8.51 17.89 -2.45
C MET A 262 -7.71 18.26 -1.19
N MET A 263 -8.14 19.31 -0.49
CA MET A 263 -7.58 19.64 0.82
C MET A 263 -7.73 18.49 1.78
N PRO A 264 -6.65 18.12 2.50
CA PRO A 264 -6.72 17.04 3.47
C PRO A 264 -7.77 17.34 4.56
N LEU A 265 -8.34 16.28 5.13
CA LEU A 265 -9.23 16.40 6.29
C LEU A 265 -8.46 17.01 7.45
N ASN A 266 -9.04 18.00 8.13
CA ASN A 266 -8.49 18.44 9.41
C ASN A 266 -8.76 17.39 10.52
N THR A 267 -8.19 17.58 11.71
CA THR A 267 -8.35 16.62 12.83
C THR A 267 -9.81 16.36 13.17
N LYS A 268 -10.68 17.39 13.19
CA LYS A 268 -12.10 17.24 13.53
C LYS A 268 -12.86 16.44 12.47
N GLU A 269 -12.60 16.73 11.21
CA GLU A 269 -13.19 15.98 10.08
C GLU A 269 -12.72 14.53 10.06
N LEU A 270 -11.42 14.29 10.30
CA LEU A 270 -10.87 12.95 10.35
C LEU A 270 -11.44 12.15 11.52
N ASP A 271 -11.57 12.77 12.71
CA ASP A 271 -12.21 12.16 13.87
C ASP A 271 -13.66 11.77 13.58
N ALA A 272 -14.40 12.63 12.87
CA ALA A 272 -15.79 12.36 12.49
C ALA A 272 -15.89 11.13 11.58
N VAL A 273 -14.98 10.97 10.60
CA VAL A 273 -14.94 9.78 9.73
C VAL A 273 -14.70 8.51 10.53
N TYR A 274 -13.77 8.52 11.49
CA TYR A 274 -13.47 7.33 12.30
C TYR A 274 -14.51 7.05 13.40
N ALA A 275 -15.37 8.03 13.71
CA ALA A 275 -16.47 7.89 14.66
C ALA A 275 -17.73 7.27 14.05
N LEU A 276 -17.83 7.15 12.71
CA LEU A 276 -18.99 6.57 12.02
C LEU A 276 -19.28 5.14 12.52
N PRO A 277 -20.54 4.69 12.42
CA PRO A 277 -20.98 3.43 13.03
C PRO A 277 -20.58 2.20 12.21
N TYR A 278 -19.28 1.95 12.09
CA TYR A 278 -18.74 0.74 11.45
C TYR A 278 -19.04 -0.49 12.31
N MET A 279 -19.39 -1.61 11.65
CA MET A 279 -19.58 -2.92 12.30
C MET A 279 -18.25 -3.56 12.75
N ARG A 280 -17.12 -3.13 12.21
CA ARG A 280 -15.73 -3.57 12.49
C ARG A 280 -15.52 -5.07 12.27
N THR A 281 -16.28 -5.65 11.36
CA THR A 281 -16.19 -7.06 10.97
C THR A 281 -16.63 -7.23 9.51
N TRP A 282 -16.49 -8.44 9.00
CA TRP A 282 -17.04 -8.83 7.69
C TRP A 282 -18.56 -9.02 7.77
N HIS A 283 -19.21 -8.92 6.61
CA HIS A 283 -20.63 -9.20 6.49
C HIS A 283 -20.92 -10.70 6.75
N PRO A 284 -21.97 -11.08 7.51
CA PRO A 284 -22.27 -12.46 7.89
C PRO A 284 -22.41 -13.45 6.71
N MET A 285 -22.70 -12.96 5.50
CA MET A 285 -22.74 -13.80 4.29
C MET A 285 -21.45 -14.58 4.03
N TYR A 286 -20.34 -14.27 4.72
CA TYR A 286 -19.04 -14.94 4.56
C TYR A 286 -18.70 -15.91 5.70
N ASP A 287 -19.59 -16.09 6.69
CA ASP A 287 -19.30 -16.94 7.86
C ASP A 287 -19.02 -18.40 7.45
N GLU A 288 -19.80 -18.95 6.51
CA GLU A 288 -19.59 -20.30 5.97
C GLU A 288 -18.26 -20.45 5.23
N ALA A 289 -17.76 -19.38 4.62
CA ALA A 289 -16.47 -19.36 3.95
C ALA A 289 -15.28 -19.19 4.92
N GLY A 290 -15.52 -19.02 6.22
CA GLY A 290 -14.51 -18.74 7.23
C GLY A 290 -14.11 -17.27 7.30
N GLY A 291 -14.98 -16.36 6.84
CA GLY A 291 -14.80 -14.91 6.92
C GLY A 291 -13.89 -14.32 5.84
N VAL A 292 -13.32 -13.15 6.12
CA VAL A 292 -12.41 -12.41 5.22
C VAL A 292 -11.08 -12.17 5.94
N PRO A 293 -9.98 -12.83 5.55
CA PRO A 293 -8.71 -12.80 6.30
C PRO A 293 -8.12 -11.41 6.54
N ALA A 294 -8.39 -10.45 5.64
CA ALA A 294 -7.86 -9.08 5.77
C ALA A 294 -8.30 -8.36 7.06
N ILE A 295 -9.37 -8.81 7.73
CA ILE A 295 -9.83 -8.22 9.01
C ILE A 295 -8.85 -8.50 10.16
N GLU A 296 -8.14 -9.63 10.13
CA GLU A 296 -7.24 -10.05 11.21
C GLU A 296 -6.13 -9.02 11.48
N GLU A 297 -5.67 -8.36 10.41
CA GLU A 297 -4.62 -7.33 10.52
C GLU A 297 -5.14 -6.01 11.11
N VAL A 298 -6.44 -5.73 10.98
CA VAL A 298 -7.00 -4.41 11.28
C VAL A 298 -8.02 -4.40 12.42
N LYS A 299 -8.68 -5.52 12.77
CA LYS A 299 -9.76 -5.59 13.77
C LYS A 299 -9.39 -4.91 15.08
N PHE A 300 -8.21 -5.17 15.60
CA PHE A 300 -7.68 -4.59 16.83
C PHE A 300 -6.46 -3.69 16.56
N SER A 301 -6.48 -2.98 15.45
CA SER A 301 -5.49 -1.97 15.09
C SER A 301 -6.15 -0.61 14.93
N ILE A 302 -5.43 0.46 15.26
CA ILE A 302 -5.94 1.83 15.23
C ILE A 302 -5.12 2.66 14.24
N THR A 303 -5.77 3.18 13.23
CA THR A 303 -5.18 4.20 12.36
C THR A 303 -5.20 5.55 13.07
N ASN A 304 -4.04 6.09 13.41
CA ASN A 304 -3.92 7.37 14.10
C ASN A 304 -3.59 8.54 13.18
N ASN A 305 -3.05 8.26 11.98
CA ASN A 305 -2.69 9.27 10.99
C ASN A 305 -2.86 8.77 9.55
N ARG A 306 -2.93 9.71 8.60
CA ARG A 306 -2.91 9.49 7.15
C ARG A 306 -1.93 10.43 6.51
N GLY A 307 -1.50 10.14 5.27
CA GLY A 307 -0.48 10.89 4.56
C GLY A 307 0.94 10.52 4.97
N CYS A 308 1.91 10.88 4.12
CA CYS A 308 3.32 10.56 4.40
C CYS A 308 4.26 11.57 3.73
N TYR A 309 5.04 12.28 4.51
CA TYR A 309 6.08 13.17 4.00
C TYR A 309 7.42 12.48 3.73
N GLY A 310 7.48 11.16 3.84
CA GLY A 310 8.68 10.37 3.53
C GLY A 310 9.08 10.37 2.05
N GLN A 311 8.12 10.42 1.15
CA GLN A 311 8.29 10.59 -0.30
C GLN A 311 9.29 9.62 -0.94
N CYS A 312 9.29 8.35 -0.53
CA CYS A 312 10.08 7.33 -1.20
C CYS A 312 9.63 7.17 -2.66
N ASN A 313 10.59 7.09 -3.59
CA ASN A 313 10.31 7.11 -5.03
C ASN A 313 9.47 5.94 -5.54
N PHE A 314 9.50 4.80 -4.84
CA PHE A 314 8.77 3.59 -5.19
C PHE A 314 7.38 3.49 -4.53
N CYS A 315 7.06 4.39 -3.57
CA CYS A 315 5.87 4.25 -2.74
C CYS A 315 4.67 4.98 -3.32
N ALA A 316 3.60 4.24 -3.59
CA ALA A 316 2.35 4.79 -4.12
C ALA A 316 1.54 5.57 -3.06
N LEU A 317 1.77 5.35 -1.76
CA LEU A 317 0.99 5.98 -0.70
C LEU A 317 1.09 7.52 -0.71
N THR A 318 2.28 8.06 -1.00
CA THR A 318 2.46 9.51 -1.12
C THR A 318 1.59 10.12 -2.21
N PHE A 319 1.39 9.38 -3.31
CA PHE A 319 0.57 9.83 -4.44
C PHE A 319 -0.93 9.62 -4.22
N HIS A 320 -1.31 8.71 -3.34
CA HIS A 320 -2.70 8.42 -3.02
C HIS A 320 -3.19 9.17 -1.78
N GLN A 321 -2.45 9.13 -0.67
CA GLN A 321 -2.84 9.80 0.57
C GLN A 321 -2.31 11.23 0.72
N GLY A 322 -1.39 11.64 -0.16
CA GLY A 322 -0.78 12.96 -0.12
C GLY A 322 0.44 13.05 0.81
N ARG A 323 1.08 14.23 0.77
CA ARG A 323 2.33 14.54 1.47
C ARG A 323 2.11 15.24 2.81
N ILE A 324 0.91 15.74 3.06
CA ILE A 324 0.52 16.39 4.31
C ILE A 324 -0.03 15.34 5.26
N VAL A 325 0.60 15.18 6.41
CA VAL A 325 0.15 14.24 7.42
C VAL A 325 -1.06 14.81 8.17
N GLN A 326 -2.09 14.00 8.27
CA GLN A 326 -3.33 14.25 9.00
C GLN A 326 -3.37 13.34 10.21
N SER A 327 -3.56 13.89 11.40
CA SER A 327 -3.59 13.11 12.64
C SER A 327 -4.96 13.24 13.31
N ARG A 328 -5.43 12.13 13.83
CA ARG A 328 -6.61 12.08 14.69
C ARG A 328 -6.30 12.71 16.05
N SER A 329 -7.32 13.18 16.74
CA SER A 329 -7.18 13.61 18.13
C SER A 329 -6.95 12.40 19.05
N GLU A 330 -6.27 12.62 20.16
CA GLU A 330 -6.08 11.61 21.20
C GLU A 330 -7.43 11.07 21.70
N LYS A 331 -8.40 11.95 21.89
CA LYS A 331 -9.77 11.58 22.31
C LYS A 331 -10.41 10.59 21.35
N SER A 332 -10.28 10.81 20.04
CA SER A 332 -10.81 9.92 19.02
C SER A 332 -10.17 8.53 19.10
N VAL A 333 -8.83 8.47 19.19
CA VAL A 333 -8.08 7.21 19.27
C VAL A 333 -8.37 6.46 20.57
N ILE A 334 -8.42 7.17 21.72
CA ILE A 334 -8.76 6.59 23.03
C ILE A 334 -10.19 6.03 23.03
N ASN A 335 -11.16 6.76 22.47
CA ASN A 335 -12.54 6.28 22.38
C ASN A 335 -12.65 5.01 21.52
N GLU A 336 -11.91 4.92 20.45
CA GLU A 336 -11.85 3.70 19.62
C GLU A 336 -11.25 2.53 20.40
N ALA A 337 -10.14 2.74 21.10
CA ALA A 337 -9.51 1.72 21.95
C ALA A 337 -10.47 1.22 23.05
N LYS A 338 -11.23 2.12 23.68
CA LYS A 338 -12.26 1.74 24.67
C LYS A 338 -13.36 0.88 24.04
N LYS A 339 -13.83 1.19 22.81
CA LYS A 339 -14.82 0.37 22.11
C LYS A 339 -14.27 -1.04 21.82
N MET A 340 -12.99 -1.19 21.51
CA MET A 340 -12.37 -2.51 21.32
C MET A 340 -12.43 -3.38 22.57
N THR A 341 -12.34 -2.80 23.79
CA THR A 341 -12.42 -3.58 25.04
C THR A 341 -13.79 -4.21 25.27
N TRP A 342 -14.83 -3.79 24.53
CA TRP A 342 -16.18 -4.37 24.60
C TRP A 342 -16.39 -5.52 23.61
N ASP A 343 -15.46 -5.70 22.65
CA ASP A 343 -15.54 -6.80 21.69
C ASP A 343 -15.19 -8.12 22.39
N PRO A 344 -16.04 -9.17 22.30
CA PRO A 344 -15.81 -10.45 22.98
C PRO A 344 -14.53 -11.16 22.52
N ASP A 345 -14.06 -10.88 21.31
CA ASP A 345 -12.81 -11.45 20.77
C ASP A 345 -11.56 -10.71 21.26
N PHE A 346 -11.71 -9.56 21.90
CA PHE A 346 -10.58 -8.76 22.36
C PHE A 346 -9.87 -9.41 23.55
N LYS A 347 -8.61 -9.81 23.36
CA LYS A 347 -7.79 -10.45 24.40
C LYS A 347 -6.90 -9.48 25.19
N GLY A 348 -7.13 -8.17 25.04
CA GLY A 348 -6.36 -7.10 25.68
C GLY A 348 -5.15 -6.63 24.86
N TYR A 349 -5.05 -7.00 23.59
CA TYR A 349 -3.93 -6.64 22.75
C TYR A 349 -4.35 -5.71 21.61
N ILE A 350 -3.86 -4.47 21.63
CA ILE A 350 -3.92 -3.60 20.46
C ILE A 350 -2.73 -3.97 19.59
N HIS A 351 -3.01 -4.43 18.36
CA HIS A 351 -2.01 -4.99 17.47
C HIS A 351 -1.15 -3.91 16.81
N ASP A 352 -1.73 -2.73 16.57
CA ASP A 352 -1.03 -1.59 15.99
C ASP A 352 -1.72 -0.27 16.34
N VAL A 353 -0.93 0.79 16.51
CA VAL A 353 -1.39 2.17 16.60
C VAL A 353 -0.55 2.99 15.64
N GLY A 354 -1.00 3.15 14.40
CA GLY A 354 -0.16 3.73 13.38
C GLY A 354 -0.91 4.24 12.16
N GLY A 355 -0.24 4.22 11.02
CA GLY A 355 -0.72 4.68 9.74
C GLY A 355 0.25 4.29 8.64
N PRO A 356 0.36 5.04 7.53
CA PRO A 356 1.34 4.77 6.48
C PRO A 356 2.79 4.76 6.99
N THR A 357 3.02 5.48 8.08
CA THR A 357 4.24 5.48 8.90
C THR A 357 3.81 5.70 10.34
N ALA A 358 4.08 4.76 11.22
CA ALA A 358 3.54 4.75 12.58
C ALA A 358 3.93 6.00 13.38
N ASN A 359 5.19 6.40 13.30
CA ASN A 359 5.71 7.50 14.10
C ASN A 359 5.56 8.90 13.47
N PHE A 360 4.64 9.07 12.50
CA PHE A 360 4.27 10.38 11.94
C PHE A 360 2.98 10.94 12.60
N TYR A 361 2.89 10.87 13.92
CA TYR A 361 1.73 11.38 14.64
C TYR A 361 1.97 12.82 15.13
N GLY A 362 1.35 13.79 14.45
CA GLY A 362 1.49 15.21 14.73
C GLY A 362 1.83 16.01 13.46
N PRO A 363 1.92 17.33 13.56
CA PRO A 363 2.24 18.20 12.44
C PRO A 363 3.69 18.00 12.01
N GLY A 364 3.91 17.73 10.71
CA GLY A 364 5.26 17.61 10.18
C GLY A 364 5.96 18.98 10.00
N CYS A 365 5.23 19.96 9.47
CA CYS A 365 5.77 21.30 9.19
C CYS A 365 4.61 22.29 9.08
N ASP A 366 4.68 23.41 9.81
CA ASP A 366 3.62 24.44 9.82
C ASP A 366 3.39 25.05 8.44
N LYS A 367 4.48 25.28 7.69
CA LYS A 367 4.39 25.81 6.32
C LYS A 367 3.54 24.98 5.37
N GLN A 368 3.41 23.68 5.60
CA GLN A 368 2.64 22.82 4.69
C GLN A 368 1.16 23.17 4.65
N MET A 369 0.59 23.67 5.74
CA MET A 369 -0.82 24.07 5.78
C MET A 369 -1.07 25.48 5.25
N GLU A 370 -0.06 26.35 5.26
CA GLU A 370 -0.17 27.73 4.81
C GLU A 370 0.23 27.89 3.33
N THR A 371 1.40 27.38 2.99
CA THR A 371 2.02 27.59 1.67
C THR A 371 2.16 26.32 0.83
N GLY A 372 1.59 25.20 1.31
CA GLY A 372 1.68 23.89 0.66
C GLY A 372 3.04 23.21 0.81
N THR A 373 3.15 22.02 0.21
CA THR A 373 4.37 21.20 0.26
C THR A 373 5.47 21.76 -0.65
N CYS A 374 6.73 21.59 -0.28
CA CYS A 374 7.86 22.08 -1.09
C CYS A 374 7.98 21.34 -2.43
N LYS A 375 8.17 22.08 -3.54
CA LYS A 375 8.43 21.48 -4.87
C LYS A 375 9.82 20.85 -4.97
N SER A 376 10.86 21.60 -4.56
CA SER A 376 12.26 21.25 -4.76
C SER A 376 12.93 20.54 -3.57
N LYS A 377 12.24 20.43 -2.43
CA LYS A 377 12.81 19.84 -1.21
C LYS A 377 11.91 18.72 -0.69
N ARG A 378 12.55 17.65 -0.20
CA ARG A 378 11.90 16.57 0.52
C ARG A 378 12.14 16.73 2.02
N CYS A 379 11.17 16.30 2.83
CA CYS A 379 11.23 16.51 4.27
C CYS A 379 12.32 15.69 4.98
N LEU A 380 12.62 14.48 4.47
CA LEU A 380 13.57 13.55 5.08
C LEU A 380 14.77 13.18 4.19
N TYR A 381 14.77 13.57 2.93
CA TYR A 381 15.83 13.21 1.98
C TYR A 381 16.49 14.45 1.37
N PRO A 382 17.83 14.47 1.21
CA PRO A 382 18.82 13.50 1.69
C PRO A 382 19.11 13.58 3.18
N LYS A 383 18.68 14.65 3.83
CA LYS A 383 18.74 14.89 5.28
C LYS A 383 17.43 15.48 5.76
N PRO A 384 17.05 15.33 7.03
CA PRO A 384 15.88 15.98 7.60
C PRO A 384 15.87 17.49 7.35
N CYS A 385 14.73 18.02 6.90
CA CYS A 385 14.55 19.44 6.68
C CYS A 385 14.59 20.20 8.02
N PRO A 386 15.31 21.34 8.13
CA PRO A 386 15.35 22.12 9.37
C PRO A 386 13.98 22.62 9.87
N ASN A 387 13.02 22.79 8.95
CA ASN A 387 11.65 23.22 9.30
C ASN A 387 10.74 22.05 9.69
N LEU A 388 11.22 20.80 9.59
CA LEU A 388 10.46 19.62 10.03
C LEU A 388 10.49 19.53 11.54
N LYS A 389 9.31 19.51 12.16
CA LYS A 389 9.18 19.31 13.61
C LYS A 389 9.38 17.84 13.93
N ILE A 390 10.60 17.46 14.33
CA ILE A 390 10.94 16.09 14.70
C ILE A 390 10.75 15.94 16.20
N THR A 391 9.68 15.29 16.60
CA THR A 391 9.38 14.97 18.00
C THR A 391 8.35 13.83 18.04
N HIS A 392 8.50 12.95 19.04
CA HIS A 392 7.56 11.87 19.30
C HIS A 392 6.75 12.07 20.59
N LYS A 393 6.89 13.23 21.29
CA LYS A 393 6.24 13.47 22.60
C LYS A 393 4.75 13.20 22.56
N ARG A 394 4.04 13.79 21.60
CA ARG A 394 2.60 13.60 21.44
C ARG A 394 2.21 12.14 21.18
N TYR A 395 3.01 11.43 20.39
CA TYR A 395 2.75 10.01 20.11
C TYR A 395 3.00 9.16 21.35
N LEU A 396 4.05 9.44 22.09
CA LEU A 396 4.39 8.79 23.34
C LEU A 396 3.30 8.97 24.40
N GLU A 397 2.80 10.20 24.58
CA GLU A 397 1.69 10.51 25.48
C GLU A 397 0.41 9.71 25.11
N LEU A 398 0.08 9.64 23.82
CA LEU A 398 -1.04 8.83 23.35
C LEU A 398 -0.86 7.36 23.71
N LEU A 399 0.31 6.77 23.45
CA LEU A 399 0.60 5.37 23.75
C LEU A 399 0.52 5.06 25.25
N ARG A 400 1.00 5.97 26.10
CA ARG A 400 0.86 5.88 27.56
C ARG A 400 -0.60 5.87 28.00
N LYS A 401 -1.42 6.78 27.47
CA LYS A 401 -2.86 6.85 27.73
C LYS A 401 -3.57 5.57 27.29
N LEU A 402 -3.21 5.01 26.15
CA LEU A 402 -3.79 3.74 25.67
C LEU A 402 -3.44 2.56 26.58
N ARG A 403 -2.19 2.47 27.07
CA ARG A 403 -1.78 1.43 28.01
C ARG A 403 -2.48 1.52 29.37
N ALA A 404 -2.92 2.71 29.75
CA ALA A 404 -3.62 2.94 31.00
C ALA A 404 -5.12 2.59 30.94
N ILE A 405 -5.69 2.23 29.79
CA ILE A 405 -7.09 1.87 29.68
C ILE A 405 -7.33 0.49 30.31
N PRO A 406 -8.28 0.36 31.26
CA PRO A 406 -8.66 -0.95 31.81
C PRO A 406 -9.05 -1.94 30.71
N GLY A 407 -8.55 -3.19 30.80
CA GLY A 407 -8.76 -4.22 29.80
C GLY A 407 -7.68 -4.26 28.70
N ILE A 408 -6.82 -3.25 28.57
CA ILE A 408 -5.70 -3.27 27.64
C ILE A 408 -4.44 -3.77 28.37
N LYS A 409 -3.90 -4.89 27.91
CA LYS A 409 -2.68 -5.53 28.44
C LYS A 409 -1.42 -5.05 27.72
N LYS A 410 -1.49 -4.87 26.40
CA LYS A 410 -0.36 -4.45 25.56
C LYS A 410 -0.85 -3.61 24.38
N VAL A 411 -0.04 -2.64 23.99
CA VAL A 411 -0.20 -1.83 22.79
C VAL A 411 1.04 -2.02 21.94
N PHE A 412 0.91 -2.66 20.80
CA PHE A 412 2.02 -2.89 19.89
C PHE A 412 2.05 -1.85 18.77
N ILE A 413 3.22 -1.69 18.16
CA ILE A 413 3.45 -0.91 16.94
C ILE A 413 4.00 -1.88 15.90
N ARG A 414 3.18 -2.22 14.90
CA ARG A 414 3.51 -3.10 13.78
C ARG A 414 3.68 -2.37 12.46
N SER A 415 3.02 -1.21 12.30
CA SER A 415 3.26 -0.30 11.17
C SER A 415 4.73 0.11 11.13
N GLY A 416 5.25 0.32 9.94
CA GLY A 416 6.67 0.63 9.77
C GLY A 416 7.09 1.91 10.51
N ILE A 417 8.11 1.79 11.33
CA ILE A 417 8.78 2.94 11.96
C ILE A 417 9.75 3.56 10.95
N ARG A 418 9.64 4.86 10.77
CA ARG A 418 10.63 5.66 10.03
C ARG A 418 11.86 5.87 10.92
N TYR A 419 12.85 5.01 10.74
CA TYR A 419 14.06 5.00 11.56
C TYR A 419 14.90 6.28 11.42
N ASP A 420 14.90 6.89 10.24
CA ASP A 420 15.60 8.16 9.98
C ASP A 420 14.93 9.35 10.70
N TYR A 421 13.61 9.35 10.82
CA TYR A 421 12.87 10.32 11.63
C TYR A 421 13.09 10.06 13.13
N LEU A 422 13.10 8.77 13.55
CA LEU A 422 13.33 8.39 14.93
C LEU A 422 14.73 8.79 15.41
N ILE A 423 15.77 8.48 14.64
CA ILE A 423 17.18 8.80 15.03
C ILE A 423 17.50 10.31 14.95
N ALA A 424 16.67 11.08 14.26
CA ALA A 424 16.81 12.54 14.17
C ALA A 424 16.11 13.28 15.33
N ASP A 425 15.27 12.59 16.11
CA ASP A 425 14.75 13.14 17.36
C ASP A 425 15.90 13.28 18.38
N LYS A 426 15.97 14.44 19.03
CA LYS A 426 16.98 14.71 20.05
C LYS A 426 16.64 14.07 21.39
N ASP A 427 15.38 13.71 21.59
CA ASP A 427 14.85 13.06 22.79
C ASP A 427 14.75 11.56 22.56
N ASP A 428 15.44 10.79 23.39
CA ASP A 428 15.49 9.32 23.30
C ASP A 428 14.37 8.61 24.05
N GLU A 429 13.52 9.36 24.75
CA GLU A 429 12.46 8.80 25.61
C GLU A 429 11.53 7.88 24.82
N PHE A 430 11.06 8.35 23.66
CA PHE A 430 10.20 7.52 22.81
C PHE A 430 10.93 6.27 22.30
N PHE A 431 12.21 6.37 21.90
CA PHE A 431 12.93 5.19 21.41
C PHE A 431 13.08 4.13 22.51
N ARG A 432 13.41 4.56 23.74
CA ARG A 432 13.51 3.67 24.91
C ARG A 432 12.15 3.02 25.20
N GLU A 433 11.09 3.79 25.30
CA GLU A 433 9.75 3.30 25.64
C GLU A 433 9.14 2.42 24.54
N LEU A 434 9.44 2.73 23.25
CA LEU A 434 9.11 1.86 22.11
C LEU A 434 9.63 0.44 22.33
N LEU A 435 10.91 0.29 22.69
CA LEU A 435 11.54 -1.00 22.91
C LEU A 435 11.04 -1.67 24.20
N GLU A 436 10.80 -0.89 25.24
CA GLU A 436 10.35 -1.40 26.51
C GLU A 436 8.93 -1.95 26.47
N HIS A 437 8.02 -1.28 25.79
CA HIS A 437 6.58 -1.54 25.90
C HIS A 437 5.87 -1.93 24.60
N HIS A 438 6.37 -1.54 23.42
CA HIS A 438 5.61 -1.58 22.18
C HIS A 438 6.15 -2.56 21.12
N VAL A 439 7.31 -3.17 21.38
CA VAL A 439 7.90 -4.19 20.51
C VAL A 439 7.76 -5.57 21.14
N SER A 440 7.18 -6.52 20.39
CA SER A 440 6.90 -7.89 20.86
C SER A 440 8.05 -8.89 20.67
N GLY A 441 9.29 -8.40 20.45
CA GLY A 441 10.46 -9.23 20.15
C GLY A 441 11.12 -8.89 18.82
N GLN A 442 10.34 -8.42 17.85
CA GLN A 442 10.84 -8.02 16.54
C GLN A 442 10.33 -6.62 16.17
N LEU A 443 11.24 -5.74 15.74
CA LEU A 443 10.91 -4.45 15.17
C LEU A 443 11.15 -4.48 13.66
N LYS A 444 10.07 -4.31 12.89
CA LYS A 444 10.13 -4.23 11.44
C LYS A 444 10.52 -2.82 11.01
N VAL A 445 11.56 -2.71 10.20
CA VAL A 445 12.06 -1.45 9.64
C VAL A 445 12.38 -1.62 8.16
N ALA A 446 12.27 -0.55 7.40
CA ALA A 446 12.40 -0.60 5.95
C ALA A 446 13.60 0.23 5.45
N PRO A 447 14.86 -0.26 5.61
CA PRO A 447 16.01 0.35 4.95
C PRO A 447 15.93 0.19 3.43
N GLU A 448 15.31 -0.86 2.94
CA GLU A 448 15.13 -1.29 1.54
C GLU A 448 16.42 -1.73 0.87
N HIS A 449 17.52 -1.03 1.06
CA HIS A 449 18.85 -1.32 0.56
C HIS A 449 19.92 -0.70 1.46
N ILE A 450 21.20 -0.97 1.17
CA ILE A 450 22.33 -0.37 1.91
C ILE A 450 23.34 0.34 1.00
N SER A 451 23.32 0.07 -0.30
CA SER A 451 24.13 0.83 -1.25
C SER A 451 23.60 2.26 -1.37
N ASP A 452 24.46 3.24 -1.12
CA ASP A 452 24.09 4.67 -1.20
C ASP A 452 23.64 5.07 -2.62
N ASN A 453 24.18 4.40 -3.65
CA ASN A 453 23.74 4.58 -5.03
C ASN A 453 22.26 4.21 -5.20
N VAL A 454 21.84 3.05 -4.70
CA VAL A 454 20.45 2.59 -4.79
C VAL A 454 19.52 3.41 -3.91
N LEU A 455 19.94 3.71 -2.67
CA LEU A 455 19.18 4.53 -1.72
C LEU A 455 18.89 5.93 -2.27
N LYS A 456 19.84 6.53 -2.99
CA LYS A 456 19.63 7.79 -3.71
C LYS A 456 18.46 7.69 -4.70
N HIS A 457 18.41 6.64 -5.52
CA HIS A 457 17.33 6.43 -6.49
C HIS A 457 16.00 6.05 -5.82
N MET A 458 16.05 5.48 -4.62
CA MET A 458 14.86 5.24 -3.79
C MET A 458 14.33 6.49 -3.10
N GLY A 459 15.12 7.57 -3.04
CA GLY A 459 14.80 8.77 -2.25
C GLY A 459 14.83 8.50 -0.74
N LYS A 460 15.77 7.64 -0.31
CA LYS A 460 15.98 7.27 1.10
C LYS A 460 17.31 7.81 1.63
N PRO A 461 17.44 8.02 2.95
CA PRO A 461 18.71 8.45 3.54
C PRO A 461 19.80 7.40 3.32
N GLY A 462 21.06 7.85 3.29
CA GLY A 462 22.21 6.97 3.12
C GLY A 462 22.40 5.98 4.26
N ARG A 463 23.16 4.91 3.98
CA ARG A 463 23.43 3.76 4.86
C ARG A 463 23.80 4.15 6.29
N LYS A 464 24.65 5.17 6.47
CA LYS A 464 25.12 5.62 7.80
C LYS A 464 23.98 5.94 8.78
N VAL A 465 22.82 6.37 8.27
CA VAL A 465 21.65 6.66 9.12
C VAL A 465 21.05 5.37 9.67
N TYR A 466 20.98 4.34 8.84
CA TYR A 466 20.50 3.02 9.28
C TYR A 466 21.48 2.34 10.24
N ASP A 467 22.78 2.41 9.96
CA ASP A 467 23.81 1.85 10.86
C ASP A 467 23.70 2.47 12.27
N ARG A 468 23.65 3.82 12.36
CA ARG A 468 23.45 4.53 13.65
C ARG A 468 22.16 4.13 14.37
N PHE A 469 21.07 3.94 13.61
CA PHE A 469 19.81 3.47 14.19
C PHE A 469 19.94 2.05 14.74
N SER A 470 20.57 1.13 14.00
CA SER A 470 20.81 -0.25 14.42
C SER A 470 21.68 -0.31 15.69
N GLU A 471 22.79 0.41 15.71
CA GLU A 471 23.68 0.48 16.88
C GLU A 471 22.93 0.96 18.12
N LYS A 472 22.15 2.03 17.98
CA LYS A 472 21.34 2.58 19.08
C LYS A 472 20.25 1.62 19.53
N PHE A 473 19.59 0.92 18.61
CA PHE A 473 18.60 -0.10 18.91
C PHE A 473 19.18 -1.21 19.78
N TYR A 474 20.31 -1.79 19.41
CA TYR A 474 20.92 -2.87 20.17
C TYR A 474 21.49 -2.40 21.52
N ARG A 475 22.07 -1.21 21.58
CA ARG A 475 22.53 -0.61 22.84
C ARG A 475 21.38 -0.44 23.85
N ILE A 476 20.24 0.14 23.43
CA ILE A 476 19.08 0.31 24.31
C ILE A 476 18.50 -1.05 24.73
N ASN A 477 18.48 -2.06 23.85
CA ASN A 477 18.06 -3.41 24.22
C ASN A 477 18.95 -4.01 25.32
N GLU A 478 20.26 -3.83 25.21
CA GLU A 478 21.20 -4.29 26.22
C GLU A 478 20.97 -3.58 27.58
N GLU A 479 20.82 -2.25 27.55
CA GLU A 479 20.50 -1.46 28.76
C GLU A 479 19.18 -1.88 29.42
N LEU A 480 18.16 -2.28 28.61
CA LEU A 480 16.86 -2.77 29.09
C LEU A 480 16.85 -4.27 29.45
N GLY A 481 17.95 -5.00 29.24
CA GLY A 481 18.01 -6.44 29.41
C GLY A 481 17.09 -7.23 28.49
N LYS A 482 16.78 -6.69 27.30
CA LYS A 482 15.84 -7.30 26.32
C LYS A 482 16.56 -8.00 25.18
N LYS A 483 15.91 -9.04 24.64
CA LYS A 483 16.37 -9.79 23.46
C LYS A 483 15.41 -9.54 22.31
N GLN A 484 15.52 -8.36 21.70
CA GLN A 484 14.71 -7.99 20.53
C GLN A 484 15.60 -7.90 19.29
N PHE A 485 14.99 -8.10 18.10
CA PHE A 485 15.70 -8.16 16.83
C PHE A 485 15.10 -7.18 15.83
N LEU A 486 15.96 -6.60 14.98
CA LEU A 486 15.54 -5.86 13.81
C LEU A 486 15.22 -6.84 12.68
N VAL A 487 14.08 -6.62 12.04
CA VAL A 487 13.67 -7.32 10.81
C VAL A 487 13.68 -6.32 9.66
N PRO A 488 14.79 -6.20 8.92
CA PRO A 488 14.88 -5.25 7.82
C PRO A 488 14.09 -5.75 6.60
N TYR A 489 13.20 -4.92 6.07
CA TYR A 489 12.66 -5.11 4.74
C TYR A 489 13.70 -4.69 3.71
N LEU A 490 14.02 -5.61 2.79
CA LEU A 490 15.01 -5.42 1.75
C LEU A 490 14.37 -5.64 0.38
N MET A 491 14.80 -4.84 -0.59
CA MET A 491 14.27 -4.83 -1.95
C MET A 491 15.38 -5.09 -2.96
N SER A 492 15.17 -6.06 -3.85
CA SER A 492 16.04 -6.30 -5.00
C SER A 492 15.56 -5.60 -6.26
N SER A 493 16.43 -5.43 -7.22
CA SER A 493 16.11 -5.03 -8.59
C SER A 493 15.43 -3.66 -8.74
N HIS A 494 15.60 -2.74 -7.79
CA HIS A 494 15.17 -1.35 -7.94
C HIS A 494 15.99 -0.65 -9.03
N PRO A 495 15.42 0.29 -9.81
CA PRO A 495 16.21 1.15 -10.69
C PRO A 495 17.40 1.77 -9.96
N GLY A 496 18.57 1.71 -10.56
CA GLY A 496 19.86 2.06 -9.94
C GLY A 496 20.62 0.89 -9.31
N SER A 497 19.98 -0.29 -9.11
CA SER A 497 20.64 -1.45 -8.49
C SER A 497 21.37 -2.29 -9.54
N THR A 498 22.70 -2.25 -9.51
CA THR A 498 23.58 -3.14 -10.29
C THR A 498 23.84 -4.44 -9.53
N LEU A 499 24.49 -5.43 -10.19
CA LEU A 499 24.93 -6.64 -9.49
C LEU A 499 25.94 -6.33 -8.35
N ASN A 500 26.80 -5.32 -8.53
CA ASN A 500 27.74 -4.92 -7.49
C ASN A 500 27.02 -4.34 -6.26
N ASP A 501 25.97 -3.53 -6.45
CA ASP A 501 25.13 -3.03 -5.36
C ASP A 501 24.43 -4.18 -4.61
N ALA A 502 23.97 -5.20 -5.34
CA ALA A 502 23.33 -6.37 -4.74
C ALA A 502 24.35 -7.25 -3.97
N ILE A 503 25.59 -7.36 -4.46
CA ILE A 503 26.68 -8.05 -3.76
C ILE A 503 27.06 -7.28 -2.48
N GLU A 504 27.15 -5.95 -2.54
CA GLU A 504 27.38 -5.11 -1.36
C GLU A 504 26.30 -5.37 -0.28
N LEU A 505 25.04 -5.45 -0.69
CA LEU A 505 23.94 -5.78 0.21
C LEU A 505 24.08 -7.20 0.80
N ALA A 506 24.47 -8.20 0.00
CA ALA A 506 24.69 -9.57 0.47
C ALA A 506 25.84 -9.64 1.50
N LEU A 507 26.93 -8.90 1.27
CA LEU A 507 28.04 -8.79 2.23
C LEU A 507 27.60 -8.12 3.54
N TYR A 508 26.76 -7.09 3.47
CA TYR A 508 26.17 -6.47 4.64
C TYR A 508 25.29 -7.44 5.42
N ILE A 509 24.41 -8.18 4.74
CA ILE A 509 23.56 -9.22 5.33
C ILE A 509 24.43 -10.27 6.05
N LYS A 510 25.55 -10.68 5.43
CA LYS A 510 26.49 -11.61 6.03
C LYS A 510 27.17 -11.04 7.27
N LYS A 511 27.76 -9.82 7.15
CA LYS A 511 28.48 -9.14 8.24
C LYS A 511 27.62 -8.96 9.50
N HIS A 512 26.35 -8.62 9.33
CA HIS A 512 25.42 -8.38 10.43
C HIS A 512 24.60 -9.61 10.81
N ASN A 513 24.94 -10.79 10.27
CA ASN A 513 24.24 -12.06 10.49
C ASN A 513 22.72 -11.97 10.34
N LEU A 514 22.27 -11.19 9.36
CA LEU A 514 20.85 -11.06 9.04
C LEU A 514 20.35 -12.31 8.31
N HIS A 515 19.09 -12.66 8.53
CA HIS A 515 18.43 -13.80 7.87
C HIS A 515 17.11 -13.32 7.25
N PRO A 516 17.16 -12.61 6.12
CA PRO A 516 15.94 -12.11 5.49
C PRO A 516 15.09 -13.26 4.95
N GLU A 517 13.98 -13.53 5.62
CA GLU A 517 13.01 -14.55 5.19
C GLU A 517 12.13 -14.01 4.06
N GLN A 518 11.72 -12.76 4.16
CA GLN A 518 10.91 -12.07 3.17
C GLN A 518 11.76 -11.04 2.43
N VAL A 519 11.98 -11.27 1.13
CA VAL A 519 12.61 -10.31 0.24
C VAL A 519 11.61 -9.89 -0.83
N GLN A 520 11.61 -8.60 -1.12
CA GLN A 520 10.74 -8.04 -2.15
C GLN A 520 11.56 -7.69 -3.39
N ASP A 521 11.05 -8.07 -4.55
CA ASP A 521 11.56 -7.51 -5.80
C ASP A 521 10.83 -6.18 -6.05
N PHE A 522 11.53 -5.21 -6.63
CA PHE A 522 10.90 -3.96 -7.03
C PHE A 522 9.68 -4.23 -7.93
N TYR A 523 8.54 -3.71 -7.53
CA TYR A 523 7.28 -3.83 -8.26
C TYR A 523 6.95 -2.49 -8.93
N PRO A 524 6.95 -2.42 -10.28
CA PRO A 524 6.64 -1.17 -10.98
C PRO A 524 5.17 -0.78 -10.82
N THR A 525 4.88 -0.05 -9.75
CA THR A 525 3.54 0.47 -9.47
C THR A 525 3.31 1.74 -10.28
N PRO A 526 2.21 1.87 -11.03
CA PRO A 526 1.94 3.06 -11.83
C PRO A 526 2.04 4.35 -11.02
N PHE A 527 2.38 5.45 -11.69
CA PHE A 527 2.51 6.79 -11.11
C PHE A 527 3.70 7.02 -10.17
N THR A 528 4.47 6.01 -9.79
CA THR A 528 5.63 6.20 -8.92
C THR A 528 6.86 6.66 -9.72
N ILE A 529 7.72 7.43 -9.07
CA ILE A 529 8.99 7.89 -9.65
C ILE A 529 9.88 6.72 -10.07
N SER A 530 9.94 5.68 -9.23
CA SER A 530 10.71 4.47 -9.54
C SER A 530 10.18 3.73 -10.76
N THR A 531 8.87 3.75 -11.01
CA THR A 531 8.28 3.18 -12.22
C THR A 531 8.63 4.01 -13.45
N CYS A 532 8.67 5.33 -13.32
CA CYS A 532 9.19 6.18 -14.39
C CYS A 532 10.64 5.82 -14.75
N MET A 533 11.53 5.74 -13.76
CA MET A 533 12.93 5.30 -13.98
C MET A 533 12.99 3.91 -14.60
N PHE A 534 12.18 2.97 -14.12
CA PHE A 534 12.11 1.61 -14.64
C PHE A 534 11.74 1.56 -16.12
N TYR A 535 10.70 2.32 -16.52
CA TYR A 535 10.24 2.35 -17.90
C TYR A 535 11.19 3.12 -18.81
N THR A 536 11.56 4.33 -18.41
CA THR A 536 12.31 5.25 -19.28
C THR A 536 13.82 5.00 -19.28
N GLY A 537 14.39 4.55 -18.14
CA GLY A 537 15.81 4.56 -17.90
C GLY A 537 16.35 5.95 -17.53
N LEU A 538 15.46 6.90 -17.18
CA LEU A 538 15.81 8.28 -16.84
C LEU A 538 15.31 8.64 -15.43
N ASP A 539 16.10 9.38 -14.68
CA ASP A 539 15.64 10.07 -13.47
C ASP A 539 14.84 11.31 -13.88
N PRO A 540 13.52 11.37 -13.57
CA PRO A 540 12.67 12.46 -14.01
C PRO A 540 13.04 13.83 -13.39
N PHE A 541 13.84 13.88 -12.32
CA PHE A 541 14.29 15.13 -11.71
C PHE A 541 15.53 15.72 -12.38
N THR A 542 16.42 14.87 -12.87
CA THR A 542 17.71 15.29 -13.43
C THR A 542 17.85 15.03 -14.93
N MET A 543 16.93 14.23 -15.49
CA MET A 543 16.97 13.70 -16.88
C MET A 543 18.24 12.91 -17.20
N LYS A 544 18.99 12.48 -16.19
CA LYS A 544 20.17 11.61 -16.35
C LYS A 544 19.74 10.15 -16.44
N GLU A 545 20.55 9.39 -17.14
CA GLU A 545 20.35 7.94 -17.26
C GLU A 545 20.46 7.23 -15.91
N VAL A 546 19.63 6.23 -15.73
CA VAL A 546 19.59 5.35 -14.55
C VAL A 546 19.68 3.91 -15.03
N TYR A 547 20.61 3.17 -14.45
CA TYR A 547 20.69 1.73 -14.70
C TYR A 547 19.39 1.04 -14.26
N VAL A 548 18.87 0.14 -15.08
CA VAL A 548 17.67 -0.63 -14.78
C VAL A 548 17.91 -2.11 -15.03
N PRO A 549 17.84 -2.99 -14.02
CA PRO A 549 17.93 -4.43 -14.21
C PRO A 549 16.69 -4.94 -14.95
N ARG A 550 16.77 -5.03 -16.28
CA ARG A 550 15.65 -5.46 -17.15
C ARG A 550 15.64 -6.96 -17.39
N ASP A 551 16.83 -7.56 -17.43
CA ASP A 551 16.98 -8.98 -17.66
C ASP A 551 16.42 -9.79 -16.49
N MET A 552 15.56 -10.77 -16.80
CA MET A 552 14.93 -11.63 -15.79
C MET A 552 15.94 -12.49 -15.05
N GLU A 553 17.05 -12.88 -15.69
CA GLU A 553 18.09 -13.64 -15.04
C GLU A 553 18.84 -12.77 -14.03
N GLU A 554 19.14 -11.53 -14.39
CA GLU A 554 19.78 -10.59 -13.47
C GLU A 554 18.89 -10.31 -12.25
N LYS A 555 17.59 -10.11 -12.44
CA LYS A 555 16.65 -9.95 -11.32
C LYS A 555 16.67 -11.17 -10.39
N ARG A 556 16.70 -12.38 -10.94
CA ARG A 556 16.82 -13.61 -10.15
C ARG A 556 18.14 -13.68 -9.39
N MET A 557 19.26 -13.27 -10.03
CA MET A 557 20.57 -13.19 -9.38
C MET A 557 20.58 -12.18 -8.23
N GLN A 558 20.05 -10.96 -8.44
CA GLN A 558 19.97 -9.95 -7.38
C GLN A 558 19.11 -10.45 -6.21
N ARG A 559 17.98 -11.09 -6.48
CA ARG A 559 17.14 -11.70 -5.44
C ARG A 559 17.85 -12.83 -4.69
N ALA A 560 18.55 -13.72 -5.42
CA ALA A 560 19.29 -14.84 -4.82
C ALA A 560 20.40 -14.35 -3.87
N LEU A 561 21.05 -13.23 -4.20
CA LEU A 561 22.07 -12.60 -3.35
C LEU A 561 21.51 -12.15 -1.98
N LEU A 562 20.24 -11.73 -1.89
CA LEU A 562 19.63 -11.40 -0.60
C LEU A 562 19.41 -12.65 0.28
N GLN A 563 19.26 -13.80 -0.34
CA GLN A 563 19.03 -15.09 0.31
C GLN A 563 20.13 -16.11 -0.02
N PHE A 564 21.38 -15.66 -0.04
CA PHE A 564 22.55 -16.45 -0.50
C PHE A 564 22.81 -17.72 0.32
N ARG A 565 22.25 -17.82 1.54
CA ARG A 565 22.35 -19.03 2.40
C ARG A 565 21.39 -20.14 2.01
N VAL A 566 20.36 -19.84 1.21
CA VAL A 566 19.39 -20.83 0.75
C VAL A 566 20.05 -21.74 -0.30
N PRO A 567 20.11 -23.07 -0.10
CA PRO A 567 20.82 -23.99 -1.01
C PRO A 567 20.43 -23.85 -2.47
N ASP A 568 19.15 -23.72 -2.77
CA ASP A 568 18.63 -23.58 -4.13
C ASP A 568 19.08 -22.28 -4.84
N ASN A 569 19.51 -21.28 -4.08
CA ASN A 569 20.01 -20.02 -4.64
C ASN A 569 21.52 -20.06 -4.96
N ILE A 570 22.29 -21.00 -4.39
CA ILE A 570 23.75 -21.04 -4.53
C ILE A 570 24.22 -21.00 -6.00
N PRO A 571 23.64 -21.75 -6.95
CA PRO A 571 24.04 -21.69 -8.35
C PRO A 571 23.88 -20.29 -8.97
N LEU A 572 22.77 -19.61 -8.64
CA LEU A 572 22.51 -18.24 -9.10
C LEU A 572 23.46 -17.22 -8.46
N VAL A 573 23.78 -17.39 -7.18
CA VAL A 573 24.74 -16.54 -6.47
C VAL A 573 26.13 -16.68 -7.09
N ILE A 574 26.60 -17.90 -7.34
CA ILE A 574 27.89 -18.15 -8.02
C ILE A 574 27.89 -17.49 -9.41
N LYS A 575 26.81 -17.63 -10.17
CA LYS A 575 26.68 -17.00 -11.49
C LYS A 575 26.74 -15.46 -11.38
N ALA A 576 26.06 -14.89 -10.39
CA ALA A 576 26.08 -13.46 -10.13
C ALA A 576 27.50 -12.95 -9.80
N LEU A 577 28.20 -13.66 -8.91
CA LEU A 577 29.58 -13.32 -8.51
C LEU A 577 30.55 -13.38 -9.69
N LYS A 578 30.47 -14.43 -10.51
CA LYS A 578 31.30 -14.55 -11.75
C LYS A 578 30.97 -13.42 -12.73
N LYS A 579 29.69 -13.14 -12.98
CA LYS A 579 29.29 -12.06 -13.89
C LYS A 579 29.75 -10.68 -13.41
N ALA A 580 29.87 -10.48 -12.10
CA ALA A 580 30.36 -9.24 -11.51
C ALA A 580 31.87 -9.18 -11.30
N GLY A 581 32.63 -10.21 -11.68
CA GLY A 581 34.07 -10.30 -11.45
C GLY A 581 34.45 -10.42 -9.98
N ARG A 582 33.58 -10.99 -9.14
CA ARG A 582 33.77 -11.15 -7.71
C ARG A 582 33.89 -12.63 -7.29
N GLU A 583 34.72 -13.36 -8.04
CA GLU A 583 35.02 -14.77 -7.76
C GLU A 583 35.78 -14.96 -6.44
N ASP A 584 36.42 -13.90 -5.93
CA ASP A 584 37.03 -13.83 -4.59
C ASP A 584 36.02 -14.18 -3.46
N LEU A 585 34.73 -14.03 -3.71
CA LEU A 585 33.66 -14.35 -2.75
C LEU A 585 33.14 -15.79 -2.85
N ILE A 586 33.75 -16.62 -3.70
CA ILE A 586 33.44 -18.06 -3.85
C ILE A 586 34.57 -18.87 -3.23
N GLY A 587 34.33 -19.55 -2.13
CA GLY A 587 35.39 -20.31 -1.44
C GLY A 587 34.98 -20.79 -0.05
N TYR A 588 36.00 -21.14 0.74
CA TYR A 588 35.81 -21.72 2.07
C TYR A 588 36.22 -20.77 3.21
N THR A 589 36.76 -19.60 2.87
CA THR A 589 37.17 -18.62 3.88
C THR A 589 35.97 -17.89 4.49
N PRO A 590 36.11 -17.32 5.70
CA PRO A 590 35.05 -16.53 6.34
C PRO A 590 34.55 -15.34 5.49
N ASP A 591 35.36 -14.84 4.56
CA ASP A 591 35.00 -13.71 3.70
C ASP A 591 34.12 -14.10 2.50
N CYS A 592 34.16 -15.39 2.10
CA CYS A 592 33.37 -15.88 0.96
C CYS A 592 31.86 -15.93 1.27
N LEU A 593 31.03 -15.54 0.31
CA LEU A 593 29.58 -15.61 0.43
C LEU A 593 29.05 -17.05 0.32
N VAL A 594 29.59 -17.81 -0.62
CA VAL A 594 29.14 -19.18 -0.92
C VAL A 594 30.34 -20.10 -1.17
N ARG A 595 30.13 -21.39 -0.93
CA ARG A 595 31.09 -22.42 -1.32
C ARG A 595 30.96 -22.75 -2.79
N PRO A 596 32.05 -23.18 -3.47
CA PRO A 596 31.96 -23.67 -4.83
C PRO A 596 31.02 -24.87 -4.91
N LEU A 597 30.32 -25.00 -6.03
CA LEU A 597 29.55 -26.22 -6.30
C LEU A 597 30.52 -27.40 -6.33
N ARG A 598 30.15 -28.50 -5.70
CA ARG A 598 30.90 -29.75 -5.87
C ARG A 598 30.81 -30.15 -7.33
N ASP A 599 31.95 -30.28 -8.02
CA ASP A 599 31.97 -30.84 -9.36
C ASP A 599 31.31 -32.21 -9.34
N GLU A 600 30.27 -32.43 -10.13
CA GLU A 600 29.65 -33.74 -10.34
C GLU A 600 30.62 -34.76 -10.97
N GLY A 601 31.92 -34.40 -11.14
CA GLY A 601 32.98 -35.21 -11.70
C GLY A 601 33.58 -36.29 -10.81
N PHE A 602 33.23 -36.33 -9.49
CA PHE A 602 33.58 -37.47 -8.65
C PHE A 602 32.56 -38.59 -8.80
N LYS A 603 32.62 -39.28 -9.96
CA LYS A 603 31.98 -40.59 -10.16
C LYS A 603 32.33 -41.50 -8.97
N LYS A 604 31.28 -42.09 -8.40
CA LYS A 604 31.31 -43.17 -7.45
C LYS A 604 32.51 -44.13 -7.68
N ARG A 605 33.51 -44.05 -6.83
CA ARG A 605 34.40 -45.21 -6.63
C ARG A 605 33.75 -46.09 -5.57
N ASN A 606 33.22 -47.19 -6.03
CA ASN A 606 32.93 -48.44 -5.33
C ASN A 606 32.59 -48.38 -3.85
N SER A 607 31.31 -48.36 -3.53
CA SER A 607 30.82 -48.99 -2.30
C SER A 607 30.09 -50.26 -2.66
N THR A 608 30.65 -51.36 -2.22
CA THR A 608 30.07 -52.71 -2.19
C THR A 608 28.69 -52.66 -1.54
N PRO A 609 27.69 -53.43 -2.00
CA PRO A 609 26.35 -53.35 -1.44
C PRO A 609 26.28 -54.04 -0.09
N THR A 610 26.19 -53.30 0.98
CA THR A 610 25.77 -53.84 2.29
C THR A 610 24.24 -53.89 2.34
N LYS A 611 23.73 -55.03 2.75
CA LYS A 611 22.33 -55.43 2.81
C LYS A 611 21.42 -54.34 3.46
N ARG A 612 20.31 -54.08 2.79
CA ARG A 612 19.19 -53.26 3.26
C ARG A 612 18.64 -53.78 4.58
N GLY A 613 18.77 -53.00 5.65
CA GLY A 613 17.90 -53.07 6.81
C GLY A 613 16.75 -52.09 6.58
N GLU A 614 15.54 -52.59 6.74
CA GLU A 614 14.29 -51.86 6.55
C GLU A 614 14.26 -50.63 7.50
N ARG A 615 14.19 -49.43 6.94
CA ARG A 615 13.84 -48.23 7.69
C ARG A 615 12.34 -48.01 7.61
N LYS A 616 11.68 -48.20 8.75
CA LYS A 616 10.29 -47.85 8.98
C LYS A 616 10.08 -46.35 8.75
N ASN A 617 9.04 -46.06 8.00
CA ASN A 617 8.55 -44.70 7.68
C ASN A 617 8.23 -43.92 8.95
N VAL A 618 8.79 -42.71 9.07
CA VAL A 618 8.56 -41.72 10.15
C VAL A 618 7.34 -40.85 9.82
N SER A 619 6.30 -41.37 9.17
CA SER A 619 5.05 -40.66 8.90
C SER A 619 3.94 -40.86 9.93
N ASP A 620 4.17 -41.69 10.98
CA ASP A 620 3.09 -42.05 11.93
C ASP A 620 3.15 -41.41 13.31
N PHE A 621 3.98 -40.38 13.52
CA PHE A 621 4.11 -39.74 14.84
C PHE A 621 3.27 -38.44 15.03
N ARG A 622 2.32 -38.15 14.13
CA ARG A 622 1.45 -36.95 14.29
C ARG A 622 -0.04 -37.27 14.46
N ARG A 623 -0.42 -38.50 14.82
CA ARG A 623 -1.84 -38.87 15.00
C ARG A 623 -2.19 -39.58 16.31
N LYS A 624 -1.54 -39.24 17.43
CA LYS A 624 -2.02 -39.64 18.76
C LYS A 624 -1.70 -38.59 19.81
N LYS A 625 -2.40 -37.49 19.81
CA LYS A 625 -2.74 -36.65 20.97
C LYS A 625 -4.04 -35.92 20.64
N GLY A 626 -5.10 -36.65 20.69
CA GLY A 626 -6.47 -36.17 20.65
C GLY A 626 -7.24 -36.85 21.75
N ILE A 627 -7.78 -36.04 22.62
CA ILE A 627 -9.02 -36.26 23.40
C ILE A 627 -8.98 -37.32 24.48
N SER A 628 -8.77 -36.91 25.72
CA SER A 628 -9.46 -37.48 26.87
C SER A 628 -10.50 -36.48 27.39
N LYS A 629 -11.76 -36.79 27.19
CA LYS A 629 -12.88 -36.23 27.94
C LYS A 629 -12.78 -36.71 29.37
N SER A 630 -12.77 -35.84 30.37
CA SER A 630 -13.20 -36.19 31.70
C SER A 630 -14.36 -35.29 32.11
N LYS A 631 -15.45 -35.92 32.40
CA LYS A 631 -16.62 -35.40 33.13
C LYS A 631 -16.19 -34.94 34.52
N ARG A 632 -16.46 -33.73 34.85
CA ARG A 632 -17.24 -33.28 36.02
C ARG A 632 -17.40 -31.79 35.94
#